data_d887bb5aaf94d89eff22fe163ee324fb
#
_entry.id   d887bb5aaf94d89eff22fe163ee324fb
#
_cell.length_a   1.000
_cell.length_b   1.000
_cell.length_c   1.000
_cell.angle_alpha   90.00
_cell.angle_beta   90.00
_cell.angle_gamma   90.00
#
_symmetry.space_group_name_H-M   'P 1'
#
loop_
_entity.id
_entity.type
_entity.pdbx_description
1 polymer ?
#
loop_
_entity_poly.entity_id
_entity_poly.type
_entity_poly.pdbx_seq_one_letter_code
_entity_poly.pdbx_strand_id
1 'polypeptide(L)'
;MAGGSKKPINIFRLNNLPEPREVFNWRLWFAVLSFGLMGAARGIDEGLISGAFNSKDFQNTIHYSSYSKVEQTNIKANVTAMVQIGSVGGALFAFLVCDRIGRLWATRQLCVLWILGIAIFMGSNGKLGAIYAGRFIAGLGVGQTTVVAPVYLAEIAPASIRGLCTCVFTGFVYLGIVLAYFANYGCQLHFSNGTHKVWEVPTSLHIMFASIIFIISFFQYESPRYLIKAGKNAEACNNLSRLRNLPIDNEYVVREISDIQIAHESEMEATMGAGWLGVLKEMFLVPNNLYRLYLAFMAQILSQWSGAGSITLYAPDLFKLLGITGTNESLLVTAIFGIIKLLAAIICALFLVDFIGRKRALLIGITLQAIAMIYIAAFLTDVPQLGIVKNFVLPASKQGVSRGAIGMIYISGFGWALGWNSMQYLLTAELFPLRIRALATSMSMTLHFANQYGSSRALPNMLLSTDNGGMTPKGTFWFFAAVTIIGGLWVWFSVPETAARTLESMDRLFELPWYKIGLYGNRDAEERDEVISEKERIAETAQHFEEKPADSATLA
;
A
#
# COMPACT_ATOMS: atom_id res chain seq x y z
N MET A 1 -35.22 1.64 -3.97
CA MET A 1 -34.70 0.47 -3.18
C MET A 1 -33.28 0.81 -2.84
N ALA A 2 -33.03 0.99 -1.56
CA ALA A 2 -31.70 1.26 -1.02
C ALA A 2 -30.68 0.28 -1.59
N GLY A 3 -29.48 0.78 -1.89
CA GLY A 3 -28.44 0.08 -2.57
C GLY A 3 -28.27 -1.35 -2.11
N GLY A 4 -28.79 -2.27 -2.89
CA GLY A 4 -28.59 -3.69 -2.67
C GLY A 4 -27.10 -3.93 -2.58
N SER A 5 -26.66 -4.58 -1.52
CA SER A 5 -25.29 -5.06 -1.35
C SER A 5 -24.86 -5.64 -2.69
N LYS A 6 -23.93 -4.98 -3.39
CA LYS A 6 -23.34 -5.55 -4.59
C LYS A 6 -22.78 -6.88 -4.15
N LYS A 7 -23.38 -7.98 -4.65
CA LYS A 7 -22.87 -9.32 -4.37
C LYS A 7 -21.38 -9.32 -4.66
N PRO A 8 -20.54 -9.92 -3.80
CA PRO A 8 -19.11 -9.96 -4.03
C PRO A 8 -18.85 -10.42 -5.45
N ILE A 9 -17.96 -9.75 -6.15
CA ILE A 9 -17.59 -10.10 -7.52
C ILE A 9 -17.09 -11.52 -7.46
N ASN A 10 -17.87 -12.45 -8.02
CA ASN A 10 -17.44 -13.83 -8.10
C ASN A 10 -16.40 -13.90 -9.22
N ILE A 11 -15.11 -13.80 -8.86
CA ILE A 11 -13.97 -13.83 -9.78
C ILE A 11 -14.01 -15.04 -10.71
N PHE A 12 -14.68 -16.13 -10.27
CA PHE A 12 -14.88 -17.34 -11.06
C PHE A 12 -16.09 -17.25 -12.01
N ARG A 13 -16.90 -16.20 -11.95
CA ARG A 13 -18.05 -15.95 -12.83
C ARG A 13 -17.99 -14.56 -13.45
N LEU A 14 -17.01 -14.34 -14.34
CA LEU A 14 -16.91 -13.14 -15.19
C LEU A 14 -18.13 -12.95 -16.13
N ASN A 15 -19.02 -13.93 -16.17
CA ASN A 15 -20.19 -13.96 -17.07
C ASN A 15 -21.30 -12.96 -16.71
N ASN A 16 -21.29 -12.36 -15.52
CA ASN A 16 -22.33 -11.46 -15.02
C ASN A 16 -21.84 -10.00 -14.88
N LEU A 17 -20.73 -9.66 -15.51
CA LEU A 17 -20.22 -8.29 -15.52
C LEU A 17 -20.92 -7.50 -16.65
N PRO A 18 -21.09 -6.17 -16.47
CA PRO A 18 -21.74 -5.32 -17.47
C PRO A 18 -20.90 -5.15 -18.77
N GLU A 19 -19.60 -5.43 -18.69
CA GLU A 19 -18.68 -5.30 -19.84
C GLU A 19 -18.68 -6.56 -20.71
N PRO A 20 -18.41 -6.43 -22.03
CA PRO A 20 -18.24 -7.56 -22.94
C PRO A 20 -17.12 -8.51 -22.49
N ARG A 21 -17.26 -9.81 -22.73
CA ARG A 21 -16.27 -10.82 -22.32
C ARG A 21 -14.90 -10.61 -22.95
N GLU A 22 -14.85 -10.11 -24.16
CA GLU A 22 -13.65 -9.81 -24.94
C GLU A 22 -12.72 -8.81 -24.25
N VAL A 23 -13.28 -7.95 -23.39
CA VAL A 23 -12.54 -6.98 -22.57
C VAL A 23 -11.61 -7.66 -21.58
N PHE A 24 -12.00 -8.83 -21.05
CA PHE A 24 -11.23 -9.61 -20.05
C PHE A 24 -10.21 -10.55 -20.72
N ASN A 25 -9.47 -10.04 -21.67
CA ASN A 25 -8.49 -10.76 -22.48
C ASN A 25 -7.11 -10.86 -21.79
N TRP A 26 -6.23 -11.67 -22.40
CA TRP A 26 -4.88 -11.91 -21.88
C TRP A 26 -4.01 -10.64 -21.80
N ARG A 27 -4.23 -9.63 -22.69
CA ARG A 27 -3.47 -8.38 -22.70
C ARG A 27 -3.77 -7.53 -21.48
N LEU A 28 -5.04 -7.46 -21.06
CA LEU A 28 -5.45 -6.80 -19.83
C LEU A 28 -4.78 -7.47 -18.61
N TRP A 29 -4.89 -8.79 -18.51
CA TRP A 29 -4.30 -9.51 -17.38
C TRP A 29 -2.77 -9.47 -17.37
N PHE A 30 -2.13 -9.49 -18.54
CA PHE A 30 -0.70 -9.30 -18.66
C PHE A 30 -0.26 -7.92 -18.17
N ALA A 31 -1.00 -6.86 -18.51
CA ALA A 31 -0.74 -5.52 -18.00
C ALA A 31 -0.96 -5.45 -16.47
N VAL A 32 -2.05 -6.04 -15.97
CA VAL A 32 -2.35 -6.08 -14.52
C VAL A 32 -1.25 -6.82 -13.74
N LEU A 33 -0.82 -7.98 -14.23
CA LEU A 33 0.25 -8.75 -13.59
C LEU A 33 1.60 -8.02 -13.67
N SER A 34 1.93 -7.40 -14.81
CA SER A 34 3.20 -6.69 -15.01
C SER A 34 3.35 -5.50 -14.07
N PHE A 35 2.31 -4.68 -13.94
CA PHE A 35 2.33 -3.54 -13.02
C PHE A 35 2.08 -3.97 -11.58
N GLY A 36 1.32 -5.05 -11.35
CA GLY A 36 1.23 -5.70 -10.05
C GLY A 36 2.60 -6.13 -9.53
N LEU A 37 3.45 -6.71 -10.40
CA LEU A 37 4.80 -7.14 -10.06
C LEU A 37 5.68 -6.00 -9.49
N MET A 38 5.39 -4.74 -9.82
CA MET A 38 6.06 -3.58 -9.20
C MET A 38 5.80 -3.52 -7.68
N GLY A 39 4.71 -4.10 -7.20
CA GLY A 39 4.49 -4.27 -5.76
C GLY A 39 5.52 -5.18 -5.11
N ALA A 40 5.96 -6.23 -5.79
CA ALA A 40 7.00 -7.12 -5.29
C ALA A 40 8.34 -6.38 -5.08
N ALA A 41 8.64 -5.34 -5.85
CA ALA A 41 9.81 -4.50 -5.66
C ALA A 41 9.89 -3.94 -4.24
N ARG A 42 8.79 -3.37 -3.76
CA ARG A 42 8.68 -2.87 -2.39
C ARG A 42 8.78 -4.00 -1.37
N GLY A 43 8.06 -5.09 -1.60
CA GLY A 43 8.04 -6.23 -0.68
C GLY A 43 9.41 -6.88 -0.52
N ILE A 44 10.16 -7.03 -1.60
CA ILE A 44 11.52 -7.57 -1.58
C ILE A 44 12.43 -6.67 -0.74
N ASP A 45 12.34 -5.35 -0.87
CA ASP A 45 13.16 -4.44 -0.07
C ASP A 45 12.84 -4.56 1.43
N GLU A 46 11.59 -4.61 1.80
CA GLU A 46 11.17 -4.75 3.21
C GLU A 46 11.63 -6.10 3.81
N GLY A 47 11.70 -7.17 3.02
CA GLY A 47 12.05 -8.50 3.50
C GLY A 47 13.54 -8.82 3.52
N LEU A 48 14.34 -8.28 2.60
CA LEU A 48 15.74 -8.71 2.43
C LEU A 48 16.72 -8.08 3.40
N ILE A 49 16.53 -6.82 3.78
CA ILE A 49 17.55 -6.07 4.53
C ILE A 49 17.87 -6.67 5.90
N SER A 50 16.88 -7.24 6.59
CA SER A 50 17.10 -7.90 7.87
C SER A 50 18.00 -9.13 7.74
N GLY A 51 17.94 -9.84 6.61
CA GLY A 51 18.80 -10.98 6.31
C GLY A 51 20.27 -10.60 6.15
N ALA A 52 20.56 -9.47 5.49
CA ALA A 52 21.92 -8.99 5.32
C ALA A 52 22.62 -8.79 6.67
N PHE A 53 21.94 -8.17 7.64
CA PHE A 53 22.50 -7.99 9.00
C PHE A 53 22.64 -9.28 9.82
N ASN A 54 21.99 -10.37 9.42
CA ASN A 54 22.21 -11.68 10.04
C ASN A 54 23.45 -12.41 9.48
N SER A 55 24.01 -11.94 8.36
CA SER A 55 25.25 -12.46 7.79
C SER A 55 26.45 -11.93 8.56
N LYS A 56 27.30 -12.87 9.04
CA LYS A 56 28.59 -12.51 9.68
C LYS A 56 29.54 -11.82 8.70
N ASP A 57 29.52 -12.23 7.44
CA ASP A 57 30.34 -11.67 6.40
C ASP A 57 30.01 -10.19 6.15
N PHE A 58 28.72 -9.84 6.02
CA PHE A 58 28.30 -8.45 5.89
C PHE A 58 28.74 -7.61 7.10
N GLN A 59 28.56 -8.15 8.33
CA GLN A 59 28.99 -7.48 9.55
C GLN A 59 30.51 -7.24 9.57
N ASN A 60 31.30 -8.23 9.14
CA ASN A 60 32.75 -8.12 9.08
C ASN A 60 33.18 -7.09 8.02
N THR A 61 32.55 -7.09 6.85
CA THR A 61 32.83 -6.16 5.74
C THR A 61 32.66 -4.69 6.16
N ILE A 62 31.65 -4.40 6.99
CA ILE A 62 31.41 -3.04 7.51
C ILE A 62 32.12 -2.77 8.85
N HIS A 63 32.97 -3.68 9.33
CA HIS A 63 33.63 -3.61 10.64
C HIS A 63 32.67 -3.38 11.80
N TYR A 64 31.45 -4.00 11.74
CA TYR A 64 30.35 -3.75 12.67
C TYR A 64 30.72 -3.94 14.14
N SER A 65 31.56 -4.93 14.46
CA SER A 65 32.01 -5.23 15.82
C SER A 65 32.95 -4.18 16.43
N SER A 66 33.56 -3.31 15.63
CA SER A 66 34.45 -2.25 16.13
C SER A 66 33.71 -1.06 16.72
N TYR A 67 32.41 -0.94 16.44
CA TYR A 67 31.57 0.16 16.90
C TYR A 67 30.96 -0.13 18.28
N SER A 68 30.69 0.92 19.05
CA SER A 68 29.93 0.83 20.31
C SER A 68 28.50 0.30 20.07
N LYS A 69 27.84 -0.24 21.11
CA LYS A 69 26.49 -0.80 20.98
C LYS A 69 25.47 0.20 20.41
N VAL A 70 25.58 1.46 20.79
CA VAL A 70 24.70 2.54 20.29
C VAL A 70 25.02 2.84 18.82
N GLU A 71 26.29 2.91 18.42
CA GLU A 71 26.67 3.11 17.02
C GLU A 71 26.25 1.94 16.14
N GLN A 72 26.43 0.68 16.59
CA GLN A 72 25.94 -0.49 15.89
C GLN A 72 24.44 -0.40 15.62
N THR A 73 23.67 -0.02 16.64
CA THR A 73 22.23 0.18 16.52
C THR A 73 21.90 1.28 15.52
N ASN A 74 22.62 2.39 15.55
CA ASN A 74 22.44 3.51 14.62
C ASN A 74 22.79 3.11 13.17
N ILE A 75 23.89 2.39 12.94
CA ILE A 75 24.28 1.90 11.61
C ILE A 75 23.18 1.00 11.05
N LYS A 76 22.71 0.02 11.84
CA LYS A 76 21.64 -0.89 11.46
C LYS A 76 20.36 -0.14 11.11
N ALA A 77 19.95 0.78 11.98
CA ALA A 77 18.77 1.62 11.78
C ALA A 77 18.88 2.48 10.51
N ASN A 78 20.03 3.11 10.27
CA ASN A 78 20.26 3.95 9.09
C ASN A 78 20.24 3.13 7.80
N VAL A 79 20.98 2.01 7.72
CA VAL A 79 20.98 1.15 6.51
C VAL A 79 19.58 0.66 6.20
N THR A 80 18.83 0.25 7.22
CA THR A 80 17.45 -0.26 7.04
C THR A 80 16.51 0.85 6.58
N ALA A 81 16.56 2.03 7.20
CA ALA A 81 15.61 3.11 6.94
C ALA A 81 15.96 3.98 5.72
N MET A 82 17.18 3.89 5.17
CA MET A 82 17.62 4.79 4.10
C MET A 82 16.82 4.64 2.80
N VAL A 83 16.27 3.46 2.52
CA VAL A 83 15.36 3.26 1.37
C VAL A 83 14.07 4.03 1.57
N GLN A 84 13.53 4.06 2.78
CA GLN A 84 12.28 4.78 3.06
C GLN A 84 12.44 6.28 2.84
N ILE A 85 13.56 6.89 3.25
CA ILE A 85 13.80 8.33 2.98
C ILE A 85 14.01 8.58 1.48
N GLY A 86 14.66 7.67 0.77
CA GLY A 86 14.72 7.71 -0.69
C GLY A 86 13.33 7.61 -1.31
N SER A 87 12.46 6.76 -0.77
CA SER A 87 11.08 6.56 -1.24
C SER A 87 10.20 7.79 -1.01
N VAL A 88 10.47 8.62 0.01
CA VAL A 88 9.83 9.93 0.18
C VAL A 88 10.05 10.80 -1.07
N GLY A 89 11.31 10.94 -1.48
CA GLY A 89 11.65 11.63 -2.72
C GLY A 89 11.04 10.99 -3.95
N GLY A 90 11.12 9.66 -4.04
CA GLY A 90 10.57 8.88 -5.16
C GLY A 90 9.07 9.06 -5.34
N ALA A 91 8.28 8.97 -4.28
CA ALA A 91 6.82 9.16 -4.31
C ALA A 91 6.43 10.59 -4.72
N LEU A 92 7.17 11.59 -4.24
CA LEU A 92 6.94 12.98 -4.63
C LEU A 92 7.29 13.23 -6.11
N PHE A 93 8.43 12.68 -6.58
CA PHE A 93 8.84 12.78 -7.98
C PHE A 93 7.91 12.04 -8.93
N ALA A 94 7.31 10.92 -8.50
CA ALA A 94 6.46 10.10 -9.34
C ALA A 94 5.31 10.88 -9.98
N PHE A 95 4.67 11.78 -9.23
CA PHE A 95 3.59 12.62 -9.74
C PHE A 95 4.05 13.48 -10.93
N LEU A 96 5.19 14.15 -10.80
CA LEU A 96 5.74 15.02 -11.84
C LEU A 96 6.21 14.24 -13.06
N VAL A 97 6.84 13.09 -12.83
CA VAL A 97 7.42 12.25 -13.88
C VAL A 97 6.31 11.55 -14.68
N CYS A 98 5.35 10.92 -14.01
CA CYS A 98 4.25 10.21 -14.65
C CYS A 98 3.45 11.08 -15.63
N ASP A 99 3.18 12.31 -15.26
CA ASP A 99 2.37 13.21 -16.08
C ASP A 99 3.14 13.85 -17.25
N ARG A 100 4.49 13.88 -17.14
CA ARG A 100 5.33 14.45 -18.21
C ARG A 100 5.77 13.42 -19.26
N ILE A 101 6.23 12.26 -18.81
CA ILE A 101 6.85 11.27 -19.73
C ILE A 101 5.99 10.03 -19.96
N GLY A 102 4.85 9.90 -19.25
CA GLY A 102 3.98 8.73 -19.33
C GLY A 102 4.33 7.63 -18.34
N ARG A 103 3.43 6.64 -18.24
CA ARG A 103 3.51 5.59 -17.22
C ARG A 103 4.60 4.56 -17.58
N LEU A 104 4.75 4.24 -18.84
CA LEU A 104 5.76 3.27 -19.28
C LEU A 104 7.19 3.81 -19.16
N TRP A 105 7.43 5.07 -19.58
CA TRP A 105 8.74 5.68 -19.42
C TRP A 105 9.09 5.92 -17.96
N ALA A 106 8.11 6.32 -17.13
CA ALA A 106 8.28 6.39 -15.67
C ALA A 106 8.69 5.03 -15.09
N THR A 107 8.06 3.93 -15.55
CA THR A 107 8.42 2.56 -15.14
C THR A 107 9.85 2.21 -15.53
N ARG A 108 10.29 2.54 -16.76
CA ARG A 108 11.67 2.27 -17.19
C ARG A 108 12.69 3.06 -16.38
N GLN A 109 12.43 4.34 -16.17
CA GLN A 109 13.29 5.23 -15.39
C GLN A 109 13.43 4.77 -13.94
N LEU A 110 12.34 4.40 -13.26
CA LEU A 110 12.41 3.92 -11.87
C LEU A 110 13.16 2.58 -11.75
N CYS A 111 13.04 1.68 -12.72
CA CYS A 111 13.80 0.44 -12.74
C CYS A 111 15.31 0.69 -12.85
N VAL A 112 15.72 1.64 -13.69
CA VAL A 112 17.14 2.03 -13.83
C VAL A 112 17.67 2.59 -12.50
N LEU A 113 16.94 3.48 -11.84
CA LEU A 113 17.34 4.02 -10.54
C LEU A 113 17.45 2.91 -9.49
N TRP A 114 16.50 2.00 -9.46
CA TRP A 114 16.49 0.90 -8.53
C TRP A 114 17.70 -0.03 -8.74
N ILE A 115 17.97 -0.45 -9.98
CA ILE A 115 19.14 -1.29 -10.32
C ILE A 115 20.44 -0.57 -9.95
N LEU A 116 20.57 0.71 -10.32
CA LEU A 116 21.77 1.50 -10.02
C LEU A 116 22.02 1.59 -8.50
N GLY A 117 20.97 1.87 -7.72
CA GLY A 117 21.08 1.95 -6.27
C GLY A 117 21.54 0.64 -5.63
N ILE A 118 20.97 -0.49 -6.06
CA ILE A 118 21.38 -1.80 -5.55
C ILE A 118 22.80 -2.19 -6.01
N ALA A 119 23.17 -1.86 -7.25
CA ALA A 119 24.54 -2.09 -7.73
C ALA A 119 25.57 -1.31 -6.90
N ILE A 120 25.29 -0.05 -6.55
CA ILE A 120 26.14 0.75 -5.64
C ILE A 120 26.18 0.13 -4.24
N PHE A 121 25.05 -0.35 -3.72
CA PHE A 121 24.98 -1.02 -2.42
C PHE A 121 25.84 -2.29 -2.39
N MET A 122 25.71 -3.17 -3.38
CA MET A 122 26.50 -4.41 -3.48
C MET A 122 27.98 -4.14 -3.71
N GLY A 123 28.32 -3.14 -4.54
CA GLY A 123 29.71 -2.73 -4.82
C GLY A 123 30.36 -1.80 -3.77
N SER A 124 29.73 -1.63 -2.60
CA SER A 124 30.18 -0.66 -1.59
C SER A 124 31.50 -1.00 -0.89
N ASN A 125 31.94 -2.27 -0.97
CA ASN A 125 33.12 -2.80 -0.28
C ASN A 125 33.21 -2.35 1.21
N GLY A 126 32.06 -2.37 1.90
CA GLY A 126 31.97 -2.02 3.33
C GLY A 126 31.98 -0.52 3.64
N LYS A 127 32.08 0.36 2.66
CA LYS A 127 32.03 1.81 2.89
C LYS A 127 30.60 2.24 3.20
N LEU A 128 30.33 2.65 4.45
CA LEU A 128 28.99 3.05 4.92
C LEU A 128 28.36 4.15 4.06
N GLY A 129 29.14 5.13 3.60
CA GLY A 129 28.64 6.19 2.72
C GLY A 129 28.08 5.65 1.40
N ALA A 130 28.75 4.67 0.77
CA ALA A 130 28.28 4.03 -0.45
C ALA A 130 27.03 3.15 -0.19
N ILE A 131 26.98 2.47 0.96
CA ILE A 131 25.81 1.70 1.40
C ILE A 131 24.59 2.64 1.53
N TYR A 132 24.73 3.77 2.22
CA TYR A 132 23.65 4.74 2.41
C TYR A 132 23.21 5.35 1.07
N ALA A 133 24.15 5.77 0.23
CA ALA A 133 23.86 6.33 -1.08
C ALA A 133 23.14 5.32 -1.99
N GLY A 134 23.62 4.08 -2.04
CA GLY A 134 23.00 3.01 -2.83
C GLY A 134 21.55 2.72 -2.37
N ARG A 135 21.35 2.61 -1.06
CA ARG A 135 20.02 2.41 -0.46
C ARG A 135 19.07 3.60 -0.73
N PHE A 136 19.58 4.83 -0.64
CA PHE A 136 18.80 6.03 -0.95
C PHE A 136 18.37 6.08 -2.42
N ILE A 137 19.30 5.83 -3.36
CA ILE A 137 19.02 5.82 -4.80
C ILE A 137 18.05 4.69 -5.15
N ALA A 138 18.22 3.49 -4.58
CA ALA A 138 17.25 2.40 -4.74
C ALA A 138 15.86 2.82 -4.23
N GLY A 139 15.79 3.53 -3.11
CA GLY A 139 14.57 4.08 -2.55
C GLY A 139 13.85 5.06 -3.48
N LEU A 140 14.59 5.91 -4.20
CA LEU A 140 14.00 6.78 -5.23
C LEU A 140 13.25 5.97 -6.31
N GLY A 141 13.77 4.80 -6.70
CA GLY A 141 13.09 3.90 -7.63
C GLY A 141 11.89 3.21 -6.98
N VAL A 142 12.09 2.58 -5.82
CA VAL A 142 11.04 1.82 -5.10
C VAL A 142 9.86 2.73 -4.71
N GLY A 143 10.11 3.95 -4.25
CA GLY A 143 9.05 4.90 -3.90
C GLY A 143 8.13 5.25 -5.07
N GLN A 144 8.67 5.38 -6.27
CA GLN A 144 7.88 5.65 -7.47
C GLN A 144 6.94 4.48 -7.81
N THR A 145 7.29 3.22 -7.51
CA THR A 145 6.43 2.06 -7.82
C THR A 145 5.06 2.16 -7.17
N THR A 146 4.99 2.74 -5.97
CA THR A 146 3.74 2.87 -5.19
C THR A 146 2.77 3.92 -5.73
N VAL A 147 3.21 4.75 -6.66
CA VAL A 147 2.38 5.75 -7.35
C VAL A 147 2.13 5.31 -8.80
N VAL A 148 3.19 4.97 -9.54
CA VAL A 148 3.10 4.62 -10.96
C VAL A 148 2.21 3.41 -11.20
N ALA A 149 2.39 2.33 -10.44
CA ALA A 149 1.65 1.10 -10.67
C ALA A 149 0.15 1.23 -10.33
N PRO A 150 -0.28 1.71 -9.16
CA PRO A 150 -1.70 1.91 -8.87
C PRO A 150 -2.38 2.87 -9.84
N VAL A 151 -1.71 3.95 -10.25
CA VAL A 151 -2.26 4.89 -11.24
C VAL A 151 -2.49 4.19 -12.58
N TYR A 152 -1.49 3.50 -13.11
CA TYR A 152 -1.64 2.77 -14.38
C TYR A 152 -2.75 1.71 -14.29
N LEU A 153 -2.78 0.92 -13.21
CA LEU A 153 -3.81 -0.11 -13.00
C LEU A 153 -5.22 0.48 -12.94
N ALA A 154 -5.39 1.63 -12.28
CA ALA A 154 -6.68 2.32 -12.22
C ALA A 154 -7.11 2.91 -13.57
N GLU A 155 -6.15 3.28 -14.44
CA GLU A 155 -6.39 3.86 -15.76
C GLU A 155 -6.75 2.81 -16.82
N ILE A 156 -6.18 1.61 -16.75
CA ILE A 156 -6.42 0.53 -17.73
C ILE A 156 -7.55 -0.42 -17.33
N ALA A 157 -7.87 -0.52 -16.03
CA ALA A 157 -8.84 -1.48 -15.53
C ALA A 157 -10.27 -1.07 -15.90
N PRO A 158 -11.11 -2.00 -16.42
CA PRO A 158 -12.54 -1.81 -16.53
C PRO A 158 -13.17 -1.43 -15.18
N ALA A 159 -14.26 -0.67 -15.22
CA ALA A 159 -14.87 -0.11 -14.01
C ALA A 159 -15.26 -1.19 -12.99
N SER A 160 -15.76 -2.34 -13.46
CA SER A 160 -16.23 -3.45 -12.63
C SER A 160 -15.13 -4.14 -11.81
N ILE A 161 -13.90 -4.22 -12.33
CA ILE A 161 -12.78 -4.94 -11.70
C ILE A 161 -11.64 -4.02 -11.24
N ARG A 162 -11.83 -2.70 -11.27
CA ARG A 162 -10.77 -1.72 -10.93
C ARG A 162 -10.21 -1.94 -9.51
N GLY A 163 -11.09 -2.19 -8.54
CA GLY A 163 -10.69 -2.50 -7.17
C GLY A 163 -9.82 -3.76 -7.08
N LEU A 164 -10.21 -4.84 -7.77
CA LEU A 164 -9.44 -6.07 -7.83
C LEU A 164 -8.04 -5.82 -8.44
N CYS A 165 -7.96 -5.10 -9.56
CA CYS A 165 -6.68 -4.78 -10.21
C CYS A 165 -5.73 -4.00 -9.28
N THR A 166 -6.27 -3.06 -8.50
CA THR A 166 -5.47 -2.33 -7.50
C THR A 166 -5.03 -3.25 -6.35
N CYS A 167 -5.88 -4.18 -5.92
CA CYS A 167 -5.52 -5.17 -4.89
C CYS A 167 -4.42 -6.14 -5.35
N VAL A 168 -4.28 -6.40 -6.66
CA VAL A 168 -3.18 -7.21 -7.20
C VAL A 168 -1.83 -6.60 -6.84
N PHE A 169 -1.67 -5.28 -6.93
CA PHE A 169 -0.43 -4.60 -6.52
C PHE A 169 -0.09 -4.88 -5.04
N THR A 170 -1.06 -4.73 -4.13
CA THR A 170 -0.83 -5.01 -2.69
C THR A 170 -0.57 -6.49 -2.42
N GLY A 171 -1.20 -7.38 -3.14
CA GLY A 171 -0.92 -8.82 -3.09
C GLY A 171 0.53 -9.15 -3.47
N PHE A 172 1.04 -8.52 -4.53
CA PHE A 172 2.44 -8.68 -4.94
C PHE A 172 3.44 -8.09 -3.92
N VAL A 173 3.10 -7.05 -3.16
CA VAL A 173 3.95 -6.57 -2.05
C VAL A 173 4.20 -7.70 -1.05
N TYR A 174 3.15 -8.40 -0.63
CA TYR A 174 3.33 -9.52 0.32
C TYR A 174 3.99 -10.73 -0.31
N LEU A 175 3.75 -11.00 -1.59
CA LEU A 175 4.49 -12.04 -2.32
C LEU A 175 5.99 -11.72 -2.34
N GLY A 176 6.36 -10.46 -2.58
CA GLY A 176 7.74 -9.98 -2.51
C GLY A 176 8.38 -10.21 -1.14
N ILE A 177 7.65 -9.90 -0.05
CA ILE A 177 8.12 -10.16 1.32
C ILE A 177 8.36 -11.66 1.55
N VAL A 178 7.43 -12.52 1.13
CA VAL A 178 7.58 -13.98 1.24
C VAL A 178 8.83 -14.45 0.50
N LEU A 179 8.99 -14.05 -0.75
CA LEU A 179 10.15 -14.43 -1.56
C LEU A 179 11.47 -13.97 -0.93
N ALA A 180 11.49 -12.73 -0.40
CA ALA A 180 12.65 -12.17 0.30
C ALA A 180 13.02 -12.97 1.56
N TYR A 181 12.04 -13.29 2.38
CA TYR A 181 12.28 -14.06 3.61
C TYR A 181 12.75 -15.49 3.30
N PHE A 182 12.14 -16.17 2.32
CA PHE A 182 12.59 -17.50 1.91
C PHE A 182 13.95 -17.47 1.23
N ALA A 183 14.28 -16.43 0.47
CA ALA A 183 15.61 -16.28 -0.11
C ALA A 183 16.68 -16.12 0.97
N ASN A 184 16.43 -15.27 1.98
CA ASN A 184 17.33 -15.14 3.13
C ASN A 184 17.49 -16.46 3.88
N TYR A 185 16.40 -17.18 4.14
CA TYR A 185 16.44 -18.49 4.82
C TYR A 185 17.19 -19.51 4.00
N GLY A 186 16.88 -19.65 2.70
CA GLY A 186 17.54 -20.62 1.81
C GLY A 186 19.04 -20.34 1.64
N CYS A 187 19.44 -19.09 1.48
CA CYS A 187 20.86 -18.73 1.37
C CYS A 187 21.62 -18.98 2.68
N GLN A 188 21.00 -18.73 3.83
CA GLN A 188 21.59 -19.02 5.14
C GLN A 188 21.78 -20.53 5.38
N LEU A 189 20.92 -21.39 4.81
CA LEU A 189 21.04 -22.85 4.91
C LEU A 189 22.12 -23.43 3.99
N HIS A 190 22.24 -22.90 2.76
CA HIS A 190 23.06 -23.52 1.72
C HIS A 190 24.47 -22.93 1.60
N PHE A 191 24.66 -21.67 2.03
CA PHE A 191 25.96 -21.02 1.96
C PHE A 191 26.61 -20.89 3.33
N SER A 192 27.94 -21.02 3.38
CA SER A 192 28.71 -20.76 4.60
C SER A 192 28.55 -19.29 5.03
N ASN A 193 28.29 -19.08 6.31
CA ASN A 193 28.00 -17.76 6.88
C ASN A 193 29.20 -16.76 6.83
N GLY A 194 30.37 -17.19 6.40
CA GLY A 194 31.55 -16.38 6.14
C GLY A 194 31.77 -16.02 4.67
N THR A 195 30.80 -16.26 3.80
CA THR A 195 30.90 -15.93 2.36
C THR A 195 29.95 -14.80 1.98
N HIS A 196 30.35 -13.94 1.03
CA HIS A 196 29.52 -12.87 0.48
C HIS A 196 28.18 -13.36 -0.09
N LYS A 197 28.15 -14.62 -0.58
CA LYS A 197 26.96 -15.23 -1.20
C LYS A 197 25.71 -15.23 -0.29
N VAL A 198 25.89 -15.29 1.03
CA VAL A 198 24.78 -15.33 1.99
C VAL A 198 23.89 -14.08 1.92
N TRP A 199 24.47 -12.92 1.64
CA TRP A 199 23.72 -11.67 1.56
C TRP A 199 23.64 -11.08 0.14
N GLU A 200 24.63 -11.33 -0.72
CA GLU A 200 24.63 -10.83 -2.10
C GLU A 200 23.59 -11.55 -2.98
N VAL A 201 23.47 -12.89 -2.85
CA VAL A 201 22.50 -13.66 -3.64
C VAL A 201 21.06 -13.24 -3.35
N PRO A 202 20.58 -13.14 -2.11
CA PRO A 202 19.26 -12.57 -1.85
C PRO A 202 19.13 -11.14 -2.37
N THR A 203 20.13 -10.29 -2.17
CA THR A 203 20.12 -8.90 -2.62
C THR A 203 20.01 -8.77 -4.15
N SER A 204 20.59 -9.70 -4.91
CA SER A 204 20.49 -9.71 -6.37
C SER A 204 19.06 -9.89 -6.89
N LEU A 205 18.13 -10.39 -6.07
CA LEU A 205 16.70 -10.46 -6.43
C LEU A 205 16.13 -9.09 -6.78
N HIS A 206 16.59 -8.01 -6.14
CA HIS A 206 16.18 -6.65 -6.51
C HIS A 206 16.49 -6.35 -7.99
N ILE A 207 17.73 -6.67 -8.42
CA ILE A 207 18.17 -6.44 -9.80
C ILE A 207 17.37 -7.32 -10.76
N MET A 208 17.15 -8.59 -10.40
CA MET A 208 16.38 -9.53 -11.20
C MET A 208 14.94 -9.04 -11.43
N PHE A 209 14.23 -8.66 -10.38
CA PHE A 209 12.85 -8.18 -10.49
C PHE A 209 12.77 -6.84 -11.24
N ALA A 210 13.68 -5.90 -10.96
CA ALA A 210 13.74 -4.63 -11.68
C ALA A 210 14.02 -4.84 -13.18
N SER A 211 14.91 -5.78 -13.54
CA SER A 211 15.21 -6.12 -14.93
C SER A 211 14.02 -6.77 -15.64
N ILE A 212 13.31 -7.68 -14.96
CA ILE A 212 12.09 -8.31 -15.51
C ILE A 212 11.04 -7.24 -15.78
N ILE A 213 10.76 -6.34 -14.82
CA ILE A 213 9.79 -5.26 -14.97
C ILE A 213 10.21 -4.32 -16.13
N PHE A 214 11.49 -3.98 -16.19
CA PHE A 214 12.05 -3.15 -17.28
C PHE A 214 11.81 -3.77 -18.65
N ILE A 215 12.15 -5.05 -18.83
CA ILE A 215 11.96 -5.78 -20.11
C ILE A 215 10.47 -5.89 -20.46
N ILE A 216 9.63 -6.29 -19.49
CA ILE A 216 8.18 -6.43 -19.72
C ILE A 216 7.55 -5.09 -20.12
N SER A 217 8.07 -3.96 -19.64
CA SER A 217 7.54 -2.63 -19.97
C SER A 217 7.58 -2.29 -21.46
N PHE A 218 8.44 -2.94 -22.25
CA PHE A 218 8.49 -2.73 -23.71
C PHE A 218 7.34 -3.42 -24.45
N PHE A 219 6.69 -4.39 -23.83
CA PHE A 219 5.56 -5.14 -24.40
C PHE A 219 4.20 -4.62 -23.94
N GLN A 220 4.18 -3.52 -23.17
CA GLN A 220 2.96 -2.91 -22.64
C GLN A 220 2.49 -1.74 -23.51
N TYR A 221 1.22 -1.41 -23.39
CA TYR A 221 0.60 -0.25 -24.02
C TYR A 221 0.55 0.91 -23.03
N GLU A 222 0.81 2.13 -23.53
CA GLU A 222 0.68 3.34 -22.71
C GLU A 222 -0.79 3.59 -22.36
N SER A 223 -1.03 4.21 -21.21
CA SER A 223 -2.36 4.50 -20.70
C SER A 223 -3.16 5.36 -21.69
N PRO A 224 -4.39 4.96 -22.08
CA PRO A 224 -5.26 5.78 -22.93
C PRO A 224 -5.57 7.15 -22.29
N ARG A 225 -5.75 7.21 -20.97
CA ARG A 225 -5.99 8.47 -20.25
C ARG A 225 -4.81 9.44 -20.33
N TYR A 226 -3.59 8.91 -20.17
CA TYR A 226 -2.38 9.73 -20.35
C TYR A 226 -2.26 10.24 -21.79
N LEU A 227 -2.52 9.40 -22.79
CA LEU A 227 -2.42 9.78 -24.20
C LEU A 227 -3.41 10.86 -24.59
N ILE A 228 -4.65 10.82 -24.05
CA ILE A 228 -5.65 11.89 -24.23
C ILE A 228 -5.15 13.19 -23.60
N LYS A 229 -4.65 13.13 -22.35
CA LYS A 229 -4.05 14.28 -21.65
C LYS A 229 -2.85 14.88 -22.42
N ALA A 230 -2.09 14.05 -23.13
CA ALA A 230 -0.97 14.45 -23.98
C ALA A 230 -1.39 14.89 -25.40
N GLY A 231 -2.68 14.95 -25.73
CA GLY A 231 -3.21 15.32 -27.04
C GLY A 231 -3.05 14.26 -28.14
N LYS A 232 -2.68 13.02 -27.78
CA LYS A 232 -2.45 11.91 -28.72
C LYS A 232 -3.68 11.00 -28.88
N ASN A 233 -4.80 11.59 -29.28
CA ASN A 233 -6.10 10.90 -29.34
C ASN A 233 -6.11 9.64 -30.21
N ALA A 234 -5.48 9.66 -31.38
CA ALA A 234 -5.43 8.50 -32.27
C ALA A 234 -4.66 7.32 -31.65
N GLU A 235 -3.57 7.58 -30.95
CA GLU A 235 -2.79 6.56 -30.23
C GLU A 235 -3.59 6.02 -29.03
N ALA A 236 -4.34 6.87 -28.33
CA ALA A 236 -5.22 6.48 -27.23
C ALA A 236 -6.31 5.50 -27.68
N CYS A 237 -7.00 5.79 -28.81
CA CYS A 237 -8.00 4.91 -29.40
C CYS A 237 -7.40 3.56 -29.80
N ASN A 238 -6.24 3.55 -30.45
CA ASN A 238 -5.55 2.33 -30.86
C ASN A 238 -5.14 1.48 -29.64
N ASN A 239 -4.60 2.12 -28.61
CA ASN A 239 -4.18 1.41 -27.38
C ASN A 239 -5.37 0.84 -26.62
N LEU A 240 -6.46 1.59 -26.50
CA LEU A 240 -7.67 1.10 -25.85
C LEU A 240 -8.29 -0.08 -26.62
N SER A 241 -8.42 0.02 -27.93
CA SER A 241 -8.89 -1.07 -28.80
C SER A 241 -8.06 -2.35 -28.59
N ARG A 242 -6.74 -2.23 -28.54
CA ARG A 242 -5.84 -3.37 -28.29
C ARG A 242 -5.98 -3.95 -26.89
N LEU A 243 -6.11 -3.08 -25.86
CA LEU A 243 -6.31 -3.49 -24.47
C LEU A 243 -7.67 -4.17 -24.25
N ARG A 244 -8.71 -3.71 -24.95
CA ARG A 244 -10.07 -4.28 -24.88
C ARG A 244 -10.27 -5.46 -25.82
N ASN A 245 -9.36 -5.65 -26.78
CA ASN A 245 -9.46 -6.63 -27.86
C ASN A 245 -10.76 -6.49 -28.69
N LEU A 246 -11.17 -5.23 -28.92
CA LEU A 246 -12.33 -4.84 -29.69
C LEU A 246 -11.93 -3.88 -30.80
N PRO A 247 -12.63 -3.85 -31.96
CA PRO A 247 -12.40 -2.85 -33.02
C PRO A 247 -12.57 -1.42 -32.50
N ILE A 248 -11.92 -0.45 -33.14
CA ILE A 248 -11.96 0.97 -32.72
C ILE A 248 -13.36 1.56 -32.84
N ASP A 249 -14.14 1.11 -33.79
CA ASP A 249 -15.52 1.50 -34.07
C ASP A 249 -16.56 0.77 -33.21
N ASN A 250 -16.13 -0.13 -32.32
CA ASN A 250 -17.02 -0.78 -31.39
C ASN A 250 -17.62 0.21 -30.39
N GLU A 251 -18.93 0.15 -30.20
CA GLU A 251 -19.70 1.05 -29.32
C GLU A 251 -19.08 1.17 -27.90
N TYR A 252 -18.61 0.06 -27.35
CA TYR A 252 -17.95 0.06 -26.04
C TYR A 252 -16.66 0.89 -26.01
N VAL A 253 -15.81 0.74 -27.03
CA VAL A 253 -14.54 1.47 -27.14
C VAL A 253 -14.78 2.96 -27.36
N VAL A 254 -15.72 3.30 -28.26
CA VAL A 254 -16.10 4.70 -28.56
C VAL A 254 -16.66 5.36 -27.31
N ARG A 255 -17.54 4.69 -26.58
CA ARG A 255 -18.10 5.20 -25.34
C ARG A 255 -17.02 5.42 -24.27
N GLU A 256 -16.15 4.44 -24.05
CA GLU A 256 -15.07 4.54 -23.05
C GLU A 256 -14.10 5.69 -23.37
N ILE A 257 -13.75 5.90 -24.66
CA ILE A 257 -12.93 7.04 -25.11
C ILE A 257 -13.67 8.36 -24.86
N SER A 258 -14.95 8.44 -25.21
CA SER A 258 -15.76 9.64 -24.98
C SER A 258 -15.84 9.96 -23.48
N ASP A 259 -16.06 8.96 -22.62
CA ASP A 259 -16.10 9.15 -21.18
C ASP A 259 -14.76 9.69 -20.62
N ILE A 260 -13.62 9.20 -21.17
CA ILE A 260 -12.30 9.70 -20.77
C ILE A 260 -12.07 11.14 -21.25
N GLN A 261 -12.52 11.49 -22.47
CA GLN A 261 -12.40 12.85 -23.01
C GLN A 261 -13.26 13.85 -22.21
N ILE A 262 -14.52 13.50 -21.93
CA ILE A 262 -15.43 14.32 -21.11
C ILE A 262 -14.86 14.54 -19.72
N ALA A 263 -14.33 13.47 -19.10
CA ALA A 263 -13.67 13.60 -17.79
C ALA A 263 -12.46 14.54 -17.84
N HIS A 264 -11.65 14.45 -18.91
CA HIS A 264 -10.49 15.32 -19.07
C HIS A 264 -10.90 16.80 -19.32
N GLU A 265 -11.90 17.05 -20.15
CA GLU A 265 -12.44 18.38 -20.42
C GLU A 265 -13.01 19.00 -19.11
N SER A 266 -13.78 18.22 -18.35
CA SER A 266 -14.30 18.66 -17.05
C SER A 266 -13.21 18.97 -16.02
N GLU A 267 -12.10 18.21 -16.03
CA GLU A 267 -10.92 18.52 -15.21
C GLU A 267 -10.26 19.83 -15.64
N MET A 268 -10.14 20.08 -16.93
CA MET A 268 -9.54 21.30 -17.48
C MET A 268 -10.40 22.52 -17.19
N GLU A 269 -11.72 22.46 -17.35
CA GLU A 269 -12.66 23.53 -17.03
C GLU A 269 -12.64 23.85 -15.53
N ALA A 270 -12.66 22.83 -14.69
CA ALA A 270 -12.66 22.99 -13.25
C ALA A 270 -11.37 23.63 -12.71
N THR A 271 -10.23 23.42 -13.38
CA THR A 271 -8.96 24.07 -13.00
C THR A 271 -8.85 25.51 -13.51
N MET A 272 -9.77 25.99 -14.35
CA MET A 272 -9.78 27.36 -14.92
C MET A 272 -8.40 27.82 -15.42
N GLY A 273 -7.59 26.96 -15.98
CA GLY A 273 -6.23 27.28 -16.40
C GLY A 273 -5.24 27.57 -15.24
N ALA A 274 -5.64 27.39 -13.98
CA ALA A 274 -4.80 27.71 -12.80
C ALA A 274 -3.64 26.72 -12.58
N GLY A 275 -3.53 25.71 -13.42
CA GLY A 275 -2.46 24.71 -13.34
C GLY A 275 -2.37 24.02 -11.98
N TRP A 276 -1.20 23.45 -11.66
CA TRP A 276 -0.97 22.71 -10.41
C TRP A 276 -1.10 23.55 -9.13
N LEU A 277 -0.87 24.88 -9.21
CA LEU A 277 -1.10 25.80 -8.08
C LEU A 277 -2.57 25.93 -7.73
N GLY A 278 -3.47 25.86 -8.71
CA GLY A 278 -4.92 25.85 -8.49
C GLY A 278 -5.36 24.60 -7.74
N VAL A 279 -4.83 23.44 -8.15
CA VAL A 279 -5.08 22.14 -7.49
C VAL A 279 -4.58 22.16 -6.04
N LEU A 280 -3.40 22.72 -5.77
CA LEU A 280 -2.88 22.91 -4.41
C LEU A 280 -3.79 23.83 -3.57
N LYS A 281 -4.21 24.99 -4.11
CA LYS A 281 -5.11 25.90 -3.42
C LYS A 281 -6.43 25.21 -3.09
N GLU A 282 -7.02 24.50 -4.02
CA GLU A 282 -8.25 23.75 -3.78
C GLU A 282 -8.08 22.69 -2.68
N MET A 283 -6.98 21.96 -2.68
CA MET A 283 -6.72 20.92 -1.69
C MET A 283 -6.59 21.49 -0.26
N PHE A 284 -5.93 22.65 -0.10
CA PHE A 284 -5.62 23.21 1.21
C PHE A 284 -6.60 24.32 1.68
N LEU A 285 -7.32 24.97 0.78
CA LEU A 285 -8.20 26.07 1.13
C LEU A 285 -9.68 25.68 1.21
N VAL A 286 -10.09 24.59 0.54
CA VAL A 286 -11.47 24.10 0.62
C VAL A 286 -11.63 23.24 1.89
N PRO A 287 -12.48 23.62 2.86
CA PRO A 287 -12.59 22.92 4.15
C PRO A 287 -12.89 21.42 4.02
N ASN A 288 -13.75 21.05 3.07
CA ASN A 288 -14.13 19.66 2.83
C ASN A 288 -12.93 18.82 2.34
N ASN A 289 -12.10 19.37 1.46
CA ASN A 289 -10.89 18.73 0.98
C ASN A 289 -9.80 18.68 2.04
N LEU A 290 -9.71 19.73 2.88
CA LEU A 290 -8.78 19.75 4.01
C LEU A 290 -9.11 18.65 5.03
N TYR A 291 -10.39 18.39 5.30
CA TYR A 291 -10.78 17.30 6.19
C TYR A 291 -10.48 15.92 5.57
N ARG A 292 -10.69 15.72 4.27
CA ARG A 292 -10.26 14.51 3.56
C ARG A 292 -8.75 14.30 3.66
N LEU A 293 -7.98 15.35 3.49
CA LEU A 293 -6.52 15.34 3.62
C LEU A 293 -6.10 14.98 5.04
N TYR A 294 -6.75 15.56 6.05
CA TYR A 294 -6.56 15.21 7.45
C TYR A 294 -6.80 13.70 7.69
N LEU A 295 -7.90 13.13 7.19
CA LEU A 295 -8.19 11.70 7.32
C LEU A 295 -7.11 10.84 6.66
N ALA A 296 -6.71 11.17 5.44
CA ALA A 296 -5.66 10.45 4.73
C ALA A 296 -4.32 10.52 5.46
N PHE A 297 -3.92 11.68 5.95
CA PHE A 297 -2.64 11.89 6.64
C PHE A 297 -2.61 11.20 8.01
N MET A 298 -3.67 11.33 8.79
CA MET A 298 -3.77 10.65 10.09
C MET A 298 -3.74 9.13 9.94
N ALA A 299 -4.39 8.59 8.90
CA ALA A 299 -4.31 7.16 8.59
C ALA A 299 -2.86 6.72 8.34
N GLN A 300 -2.05 7.50 7.60
CA GLN A 300 -0.64 7.18 7.36
C GLN A 300 0.20 7.26 8.65
N ILE A 301 0.00 8.28 9.47
CA ILE A 301 0.73 8.45 10.73
C ILE A 301 0.42 7.28 11.67
N LEU A 302 -0.86 7.07 11.99
CA LEU A 302 -1.28 6.05 12.96
C LEU A 302 -0.93 4.64 12.50
N SER A 303 -1.06 4.35 11.20
CA SER A 303 -0.67 3.05 10.66
C SER A 303 0.82 2.78 10.86
N GLN A 304 1.71 3.69 10.52
CA GLN A 304 3.14 3.44 10.60
C GLN A 304 3.66 3.38 12.04
N TRP A 305 3.12 4.22 12.93
CA TRP A 305 3.50 4.24 14.35
C TRP A 305 2.80 3.15 15.19
N SER A 306 1.88 2.36 14.60
CA SER A 306 1.37 1.13 15.24
C SER A 306 2.41 0.01 15.33
N GLY A 307 3.57 0.17 14.72
CA GLY A 307 4.72 -0.72 14.80
C GLY A 307 4.75 -1.85 13.76
N ALA A 308 3.68 -2.13 13.03
CA ALA A 308 3.61 -3.31 12.16
C ALA A 308 4.58 -3.25 10.97
N GLY A 309 4.82 -2.07 10.40
CA GLY A 309 5.84 -1.87 9.36
C GLY A 309 7.25 -2.16 9.89
N SER A 310 7.57 -1.60 11.05
CA SER A 310 8.86 -1.82 11.73
C SER A 310 9.05 -3.27 12.16
N ILE A 311 7.99 -3.94 12.64
CA ILE A 311 8.02 -5.38 12.94
C ILE A 311 8.37 -6.20 11.70
N THR A 312 7.85 -5.85 10.54
CA THR A 312 8.17 -6.54 9.27
C THR A 312 9.66 -6.40 8.91
N LEU A 313 10.20 -5.19 9.02
CA LEU A 313 11.61 -4.91 8.70
C LEU A 313 12.60 -5.60 9.66
N TYR A 314 12.23 -5.76 10.92
CA TYR A 314 13.09 -6.32 11.97
C TYR A 314 12.58 -7.66 12.51
N ALA A 315 11.73 -8.37 11.76
CA ALA A 315 11.07 -9.59 12.21
C ALA A 315 12.04 -10.65 12.78
N PRO A 316 13.17 -11.01 12.13
CA PRO A 316 14.09 -11.99 12.70
C PRO A 316 14.67 -11.58 14.05
N ASP A 317 14.93 -10.29 14.26
CA ASP A 317 15.47 -9.78 15.52
C ASP A 317 14.42 -9.82 16.64
N LEU A 318 13.17 -9.51 16.29
CA LEU A 318 12.06 -9.55 17.24
C LEU A 318 11.70 -10.99 17.63
N PHE A 319 11.80 -11.94 16.71
CA PHE A 319 11.64 -13.35 17.04
C PHE A 319 12.76 -13.85 17.95
N LYS A 320 14.01 -13.42 17.72
CA LYS A 320 15.13 -13.69 18.64
C LYS A 320 14.89 -13.05 20.01
N LEU A 321 14.39 -11.80 20.04
CA LEU A 321 14.00 -11.10 21.26
C LEU A 321 12.97 -11.89 22.07
N LEU A 322 12.02 -12.56 21.42
CA LEU A 322 10.97 -13.34 22.09
C LEU A 322 11.41 -14.76 22.48
N GLY A 323 12.67 -15.15 22.26
CA GLY A 323 13.24 -16.38 22.79
C GLY A 323 13.61 -17.44 21.74
N ILE A 324 13.59 -17.12 20.45
CA ILE A 324 14.14 -17.99 19.41
C ILE A 324 15.66 -17.84 19.38
N THR A 325 16.39 -18.89 19.71
CA THR A 325 17.85 -18.82 19.89
C THR A 325 18.64 -19.06 18.61
N GLY A 326 18.11 -19.81 17.64
CA GLY A 326 18.78 -20.12 16.40
C GLY A 326 18.58 -19.06 15.30
N THR A 327 19.59 -18.83 14.46
CA THR A 327 19.46 -17.93 13.31
C THR A 327 18.55 -18.53 12.24
N ASN A 328 18.73 -19.82 11.93
CA ASN A 328 17.92 -20.54 10.95
C ASN A 328 16.46 -20.60 11.40
N GLU A 329 16.21 -20.90 12.67
CA GLU A 329 14.87 -20.93 13.26
C GLU A 329 14.19 -19.56 13.20
N SER A 330 14.91 -18.48 13.51
CA SER A 330 14.36 -17.14 13.46
C SER A 330 14.01 -16.71 12.03
N LEU A 331 14.80 -17.09 11.03
CA LEU A 331 14.52 -16.83 9.63
C LEU A 331 13.35 -17.68 9.09
N LEU A 332 13.24 -18.94 9.51
CA LEU A 332 12.10 -19.79 9.15
C LEU A 332 10.79 -19.25 9.71
N VAL A 333 10.76 -18.89 11.00
CA VAL A 333 9.59 -18.30 11.66
C VAL A 333 9.22 -16.97 10.99
N THR A 334 10.21 -16.18 10.55
CA THR A 334 9.99 -14.96 9.76
C THR A 334 9.40 -15.26 8.38
N ALA A 335 9.85 -16.32 7.72
CA ALA A 335 9.28 -16.72 6.42
C ALA A 335 7.80 -17.14 6.55
N ILE A 336 7.46 -17.87 7.61
CA ILE A 336 6.06 -18.22 7.94
C ILE A 336 5.24 -16.96 8.21
N PHE A 337 5.80 -15.95 8.91
CA PHE A 337 5.16 -14.66 9.11
C PHE A 337 4.79 -13.98 7.79
N GLY A 338 5.68 -14.03 6.80
CA GLY A 338 5.41 -13.55 5.44
C GLY A 338 4.21 -14.26 4.79
N ILE A 339 4.15 -15.60 4.88
CA ILE A 339 3.03 -16.40 4.33
C ILE A 339 1.70 -15.98 4.99
N ILE A 340 1.67 -15.82 6.31
CA ILE A 340 0.46 -15.43 7.04
C ILE A 340 -0.04 -14.05 6.57
N LYS A 341 0.87 -13.09 6.36
CA LYS A 341 0.54 -11.77 5.82
C LYS A 341 0.00 -11.85 4.38
N LEU A 342 0.59 -12.69 3.54
CA LEU A 342 0.11 -12.90 2.17
C LEU A 342 -1.30 -13.51 2.15
N LEU A 343 -1.53 -14.54 2.94
CA LEU A 343 -2.86 -15.15 3.07
C LEU A 343 -3.90 -14.16 3.59
N ALA A 344 -3.54 -13.35 4.59
CA ALA A 344 -4.41 -12.30 5.11
C ALA A 344 -4.77 -11.26 4.04
N ALA A 345 -3.80 -10.85 3.21
CA ALA A 345 -4.05 -9.91 2.13
C ALA A 345 -4.97 -10.49 1.05
N ILE A 346 -4.79 -11.76 0.70
CA ILE A 346 -5.67 -12.46 -0.25
C ILE A 346 -7.09 -12.55 0.31
N ILE A 347 -7.24 -12.96 1.56
CA ILE A 347 -8.56 -13.04 2.23
C ILE A 347 -9.22 -11.67 2.27
N CYS A 348 -8.46 -10.63 2.60
CA CYS A 348 -8.95 -9.26 2.63
C CYS A 348 -9.46 -8.81 1.25
N ALA A 349 -8.63 -8.99 0.22
CA ALA A 349 -8.94 -8.55 -1.15
C ALA A 349 -10.15 -9.29 -1.76
N LEU A 350 -10.30 -10.59 -1.47
CA LEU A 350 -11.33 -11.41 -2.08
C LEU A 350 -12.68 -11.38 -1.32
N PHE A 351 -12.63 -11.27 0.00
CA PHE A 351 -13.82 -11.54 0.82
C PHE A 351 -14.23 -10.39 1.74
N LEU A 352 -13.30 -9.58 2.24
CA LEU A 352 -13.61 -8.67 3.34
C LEU A 352 -13.91 -7.25 2.89
N VAL A 353 -13.15 -6.72 1.95
CA VAL A 353 -13.24 -5.30 1.54
C VAL A 353 -14.63 -4.95 1.03
N ASP A 354 -15.21 -5.80 0.17
CA ASP A 354 -16.49 -5.51 -0.45
C ASP A 354 -17.69 -6.08 0.33
N PHE A 355 -17.44 -7.05 1.23
CA PHE A 355 -18.52 -7.71 1.98
C PHE A 355 -18.81 -7.06 3.33
N ILE A 356 -17.75 -6.75 4.10
CA ILE A 356 -17.88 -6.21 5.48
C ILE A 356 -17.91 -4.68 5.48
N GLY A 357 -17.30 -4.04 4.49
CA GLY A 357 -17.08 -2.60 4.42
C GLY A 357 -15.70 -2.19 4.92
N ARG A 358 -15.28 -0.98 4.50
CA ARG A 358 -13.91 -0.48 4.70
C ARG A 358 -13.63 -0.18 6.17
N LYS A 359 -14.51 0.55 6.81
CA LYS A 359 -14.38 0.94 8.23
C LYS A 359 -14.39 -0.27 9.16
N ARG A 360 -15.30 -1.22 8.94
CA ARG A 360 -15.41 -2.42 9.78
C ARG A 360 -14.18 -3.32 9.63
N ALA A 361 -13.72 -3.56 8.40
CA ALA A 361 -12.51 -4.35 8.15
C ALA A 361 -11.28 -3.72 8.82
N LEU A 362 -11.15 -2.38 8.73
CA LEU A 362 -10.08 -1.62 9.39
C LEU A 362 -10.14 -1.80 10.92
N LEU A 363 -11.30 -1.66 11.54
CA LEU A 363 -11.47 -1.82 12.99
C LEU A 363 -11.16 -3.25 13.46
N ILE A 364 -11.58 -4.27 12.71
CA ILE A 364 -11.24 -5.67 13.01
C ILE A 364 -9.72 -5.85 13.00
N GLY A 365 -9.05 -5.37 11.95
CA GLY A 365 -7.60 -5.48 11.84
C GLY A 365 -6.86 -4.76 12.98
N ILE A 366 -7.27 -3.54 13.33
CA ILE A 366 -6.69 -2.76 14.43
C ILE A 366 -6.92 -3.46 15.77
N THR A 367 -8.10 -4.02 16.01
CA THR A 367 -8.42 -4.74 17.26
C THR A 367 -7.52 -5.96 17.43
N LEU A 368 -7.35 -6.77 16.38
CA LEU A 368 -6.44 -7.92 16.41
C LEU A 368 -5.00 -7.48 16.69
N GLN A 369 -4.56 -6.39 16.07
CA GLN A 369 -3.23 -5.84 16.30
C GLN A 369 -3.06 -5.30 17.72
N ALA A 370 -4.04 -4.59 18.26
CA ALA A 370 -4.00 -4.07 19.64
C ALA A 370 -3.89 -5.20 20.66
N ILE A 371 -4.71 -6.25 20.54
CA ILE A 371 -4.65 -7.44 21.40
C ILE A 371 -3.25 -8.06 21.34
N ALA A 372 -2.68 -8.20 20.16
CA ALA A 372 -1.35 -8.77 19.98
C ALA A 372 -0.27 -7.90 20.64
N MET A 373 -0.31 -6.58 20.45
CA MET A 373 0.67 -5.66 21.05
C MET A 373 0.58 -5.64 22.58
N ILE A 374 -0.62 -5.65 23.15
CA ILE A 374 -0.84 -5.71 24.60
C ILE A 374 -0.27 -7.02 25.16
N TYR A 375 -0.54 -8.17 24.53
CA TYR A 375 -0.01 -9.45 24.99
C TYR A 375 1.51 -9.47 25.01
N ILE A 376 2.15 -9.02 23.92
CA ILE A 376 3.62 -8.98 23.82
C ILE A 376 4.20 -8.01 24.87
N ALA A 377 3.58 -6.84 25.05
CA ALA A 377 4.00 -5.86 26.04
C ALA A 377 3.89 -6.41 27.47
N ALA A 378 2.80 -7.11 27.80
CA ALA A 378 2.60 -7.77 29.08
C ALA A 378 3.64 -8.87 29.32
N PHE A 379 3.92 -9.72 28.33
CA PHE A 379 4.95 -10.75 28.43
C PHE A 379 6.34 -10.14 28.67
N LEU A 380 6.71 -9.08 27.96
CA LEU A 380 8.00 -8.40 28.13
C LEU A 380 8.07 -7.63 29.48
N THR A 381 6.94 -7.30 30.07
CA THR A 381 6.88 -6.72 31.42
C THR A 381 7.11 -7.78 32.48
N ASP A 382 6.60 -8.99 32.29
CA ASP A 382 6.78 -10.14 33.18
C ASP A 382 8.22 -10.71 33.13
N VAL A 383 8.92 -10.53 31.98
CA VAL A 383 10.32 -10.98 31.80
C VAL A 383 11.20 -9.79 31.34
N PRO A 384 11.49 -8.81 32.21
CA PRO A 384 12.14 -7.56 31.80
C PRO A 384 13.60 -7.73 31.38
N GLN A 385 14.24 -8.86 31.70
CA GLN A 385 15.62 -9.17 31.31
C GLN A 385 15.75 -9.57 29.84
N LEU A 386 14.65 -9.96 29.22
CA LEU A 386 14.63 -10.44 27.83
C LEU A 386 14.98 -9.30 26.86
N GLY A 387 16.00 -9.50 26.05
CA GLY A 387 16.52 -8.51 25.11
C GLY A 387 17.43 -7.43 25.72
N ILE A 388 17.56 -7.36 27.07
CA ILE A 388 18.46 -6.44 27.77
C ILE A 388 19.70 -7.18 28.23
N VAL A 389 19.54 -8.32 28.89
CA VAL A 389 20.64 -9.12 29.42
C VAL A 389 21.19 -10.03 28.31
N LYS A 390 22.50 -9.95 28.08
CA LYS A 390 23.18 -10.77 27.08
C LYS A 390 23.14 -12.25 27.49
N ASN A 391 22.78 -13.16 26.57
CA ASN A 391 22.66 -14.59 26.81
C ASN A 391 21.65 -15.00 27.90
N PHE A 392 20.61 -14.20 28.12
CA PHE A 392 19.53 -14.58 29.03
C PHE A 392 18.80 -15.83 28.51
N VAL A 393 18.74 -16.86 29.35
CA VAL A 393 18.01 -18.10 29.04
C VAL A 393 16.61 -18.01 29.67
N LEU A 394 15.58 -18.14 28.84
CA LEU A 394 14.20 -18.07 29.29
C LEU A 394 13.85 -19.27 30.19
N PRO A 395 13.32 -19.07 31.40
CA PRO A 395 12.88 -20.15 32.28
C PRO A 395 11.87 -21.07 31.59
N ALA A 396 11.93 -22.37 31.89
CA ALA A 396 11.04 -23.37 31.29
C ALA A 396 9.54 -23.05 31.51
N SER A 397 9.21 -22.48 32.68
CA SER A 397 7.84 -22.03 33.04
C SER A 397 7.32 -20.91 32.11
N LYS A 398 8.18 -20.11 31.49
CA LYS A 398 7.81 -18.99 30.61
C LYS A 398 7.87 -19.32 29.12
N GLN A 399 8.37 -20.50 28.74
CA GLN A 399 8.49 -20.89 27.32
C GLN A 399 7.12 -20.97 26.62
N GLY A 400 6.08 -21.44 27.32
CA GLY A 400 4.71 -21.46 26.77
C GLY A 400 4.20 -20.07 26.44
N VAL A 401 4.41 -19.10 27.34
CA VAL A 401 4.01 -17.70 27.14
C VAL A 401 4.80 -17.04 26.02
N SER A 402 6.11 -17.36 25.89
CA SER A 402 6.97 -16.91 24.79
C SER A 402 6.46 -17.39 23.42
N ARG A 403 6.09 -18.69 23.32
CA ARG A 403 5.46 -19.22 22.09
C ARG A 403 4.16 -18.51 21.78
N GLY A 404 3.37 -18.18 22.80
CA GLY A 404 2.18 -17.33 22.67
C GLY A 404 2.52 -15.95 22.11
N ALA A 405 3.58 -15.29 22.59
CA ALA A 405 4.03 -14.00 22.10
C ALA A 405 4.49 -14.04 20.61
N ILE A 406 5.14 -15.14 20.21
CA ILE A 406 5.48 -15.39 18.79
C ILE A 406 4.19 -15.51 17.95
N GLY A 407 3.20 -16.26 18.44
CA GLY A 407 1.88 -16.37 17.80
C GLY A 407 1.18 -15.00 17.68
N MET A 408 1.35 -14.13 18.68
CA MET A 408 0.78 -12.77 18.64
C MET A 408 1.46 -11.87 17.60
N ILE A 409 2.75 -12.05 17.29
CA ILE A 409 3.36 -11.36 16.13
C ILE A 409 2.65 -11.77 14.84
N TYR A 410 2.30 -13.05 14.66
CA TYR A 410 1.56 -13.52 13.50
C TYR A 410 0.17 -12.90 13.43
N ILE A 411 -0.55 -12.84 14.55
CA ILE A 411 -1.87 -12.19 14.64
C ILE A 411 -1.76 -10.69 14.35
N SER A 412 -0.72 -10.02 14.83
CA SER A 412 -0.45 -8.61 14.50
C SER A 412 -0.23 -8.40 13.00
N GLY A 413 0.56 -9.27 12.35
CA GLY A 413 0.78 -9.23 10.91
C GLY A 413 -0.48 -9.50 10.10
N PHE A 414 -1.30 -10.45 10.54
CA PHE A 414 -2.62 -10.73 9.96
C PHE A 414 -3.54 -9.52 10.09
N GLY A 415 -3.65 -8.95 11.29
CA GLY A 415 -4.46 -7.75 11.57
C GLY A 415 -4.00 -6.53 10.76
N TRP A 416 -2.69 -6.34 10.59
CA TRP A 416 -2.13 -5.30 9.73
C TRP A 416 -2.52 -5.47 8.26
N ALA A 417 -2.35 -6.66 7.72
CA ALA A 417 -2.64 -6.93 6.31
C ALA A 417 -4.13 -6.79 5.99
N LEU A 418 -4.99 -7.15 6.95
CA LEU A 418 -6.45 -7.06 6.83
C LEU A 418 -6.94 -5.61 7.02
N GLY A 419 -6.35 -4.86 7.95
CA GLY A 419 -6.75 -3.51 8.32
C GLY A 419 -5.98 -2.42 7.59
N TRP A 420 -4.95 -1.89 8.25
CA TRP A 420 -4.25 -0.70 7.81
C TRP A 420 -3.69 -0.78 6.38
N ASN A 421 -3.02 -1.89 6.03
CA ASN A 421 -2.31 -1.96 4.75
C ASN A 421 -3.24 -1.84 3.54
N SER A 422 -4.36 -2.55 3.55
CA SER A 422 -5.32 -2.51 2.45
C SER A 422 -6.10 -1.20 2.44
N MET A 423 -6.52 -0.73 3.63
CA MET A 423 -7.42 0.41 3.75
C MET A 423 -6.71 1.75 3.52
N GLN A 424 -5.44 1.93 3.87
CA GLN A 424 -4.75 3.19 3.66
C GLN A 424 -4.65 3.59 2.18
N TYR A 425 -4.42 2.63 1.27
CA TYR A 425 -4.41 2.88 -0.18
C TYR A 425 -5.83 3.12 -0.72
N LEU A 426 -6.77 2.30 -0.28
CA LEU A 426 -8.16 2.36 -0.76
C LEU A 426 -8.84 3.65 -0.30
N LEU A 427 -8.73 4.01 0.98
CA LEU A 427 -9.26 5.26 1.52
C LEU A 427 -8.67 6.47 0.78
N THR A 428 -7.35 6.50 0.56
CA THR A 428 -6.71 7.59 -0.19
C THR A 428 -7.25 7.69 -1.63
N ALA A 429 -7.56 6.56 -2.27
CA ALA A 429 -8.11 6.55 -3.62
C ALA A 429 -9.61 6.92 -3.69
N GLU A 430 -10.40 6.59 -2.66
CA GLU A 430 -11.85 6.80 -2.62
C GLU A 430 -12.26 8.17 -2.05
N LEU A 431 -11.49 8.74 -1.11
CA LEU A 431 -11.84 9.97 -0.41
C LEU A 431 -11.81 11.21 -1.28
N PHE A 432 -10.92 11.28 -2.28
CA PHE A 432 -10.66 12.50 -3.04
C PHE A 432 -11.42 12.55 -4.37
N PRO A 433 -11.95 13.73 -4.75
CA PRO A 433 -12.43 13.97 -6.10
C PRO A 433 -11.35 13.67 -7.14
N LEU A 434 -11.76 13.25 -8.34
CA LEU A 434 -10.83 12.83 -9.42
C LEU A 434 -9.75 13.87 -9.69
N ARG A 435 -10.12 15.16 -9.68
CA ARG A 435 -9.27 16.30 -9.97
C ARG A 435 -8.04 16.42 -9.07
N ILE A 436 -8.20 16.26 -7.76
CA ILE A 436 -7.12 16.42 -6.77
C ILE A 436 -6.51 15.06 -6.33
N ARG A 437 -7.10 13.95 -6.75
CA ARG A 437 -6.76 12.59 -6.28
C ARG A 437 -5.30 12.22 -6.51
N ALA A 438 -4.76 12.48 -7.69
CA ALA A 438 -3.39 12.11 -8.03
C ALA A 438 -2.37 12.82 -7.11
N LEU A 439 -2.56 14.12 -6.88
CA LEU A 439 -1.72 14.90 -5.98
C LEU A 439 -1.89 14.44 -4.52
N ALA A 440 -3.14 14.26 -4.07
CA ALA A 440 -3.45 13.80 -2.72
C ALA A 440 -2.85 12.40 -2.44
N THR A 441 -2.92 11.50 -3.41
CA THR A 441 -2.30 10.16 -3.32
C THR A 441 -0.78 10.27 -3.22
N SER A 442 -0.15 11.08 -4.06
CA SER A 442 1.31 11.30 -4.02
C SER A 442 1.74 11.88 -2.67
N MET A 443 1.03 12.90 -2.16
CA MET A 443 1.32 13.48 -0.84
C MET A 443 1.10 12.49 0.30
N SER A 444 0.04 11.70 0.24
CA SER A 444 -0.23 10.65 1.25
C SER A 444 0.85 9.57 1.24
N MET A 445 1.34 9.14 0.07
CA MET A 445 2.43 8.18 -0.04
C MET A 445 3.76 8.78 0.41
N THR A 446 4.02 10.04 0.12
CA THR A 446 5.17 10.78 0.64
C THR A 446 5.18 10.76 2.18
N LEU A 447 4.04 11.10 2.79
CA LEU A 447 3.87 11.06 4.25
C LEU A 447 3.95 9.62 4.80
N HIS A 448 3.43 8.63 4.08
CA HIS A 448 3.57 7.22 4.41
C HIS A 448 5.04 6.85 4.59
N PHE A 449 5.87 7.10 3.57
CA PHE A 449 7.29 6.78 3.61
C PHE A 449 8.05 7.62 4.64
N ALA A 450 7.68 8.87 4.86
CA ALA A 450 8.28 9.70 5.91
C ALA A 450 8.03 9.11 7.31
N ASN A 451 6.81 8.66 7.59
CA ASN A 451 6.48 8.00 8.85
C ASN A 451 7.09 6.59 8.94
N GLN A 452 7.15 5.85 7.84
CA GLN A 452 7.83 4.56 7.79
C GLN A 452 9.33 4.71 8.05
N TYR A 453 9.98 5.75 7.50
CA TYR A 453 11.36 6.12 7.85
C TYR A 453 11.50 6.39 9.34
N GLY A 454 10.64 7.26 9.89
CA GLY A 454 10.67 7.61 11.31
C GLY A 454 10.53 6.40 12.22
N SER A 455 9.53 5.56 11.99
CA SER A 455 9.28 4.37 12.82
C SER A 455 10.37 3.30 12.67
N SER A 456 10.87 3.07 11.45
CA SER A 456 11.95 2.10 11.19
C SER A 456 13.27 2.55 11.77
N ARG A 457 13.57 3.86 11.72
CA ARG A 457 14.77 4.45 12.30
C ARG A 457 14.72 4.46 13.82
N ALA A 458 13.54 4.66 14.40
CA ALA A 458 13.35 4.74 15.84
C ALA A 458 13.40 3.36 16.51
N LEU A 459 12.81 2.31 15.91
CA LEU A 459 12.62 1.01 16.56
C LEU A 459 13.90 0.41 17.17
N PRO A 460 15.04 0.30 16.48
CA PRO A 460 16.24 -0.27 17.10
C PRO A 460 16.71 0.50 18.33
N ASN A 461 16.59 1.83 18.31
CA ASN A 461 16.96 2.68 19.45
C ASN A 461 15.94 2.57 20.60
N MET A 462 14.64 2.46 20.29
CA MET A 462 13.61 2.25 21.31
C MET A 462 13.82 0.94 22.07
N LEU A 463 14.33 -0.10 21.41
CA LEU A 463 14.62 -1.41 22.03
C LEU A 463 15.86 -1.41 22.94
N LEU A 464 16.69 -0.37 22.92
CA LEU A 464 17.84 -0.27 23.82
C LEU A 464 17.38 -0.14 25.30
N SER A 465 18.29 -0.48 26.23
CA SER A 465 18.08 -0.22 27.66
C SER A 465 18.02 1.28 27.95
N THR A 466 17.41 1.66 29.07
CA THR A 466 17.33 3.05 29.54
C THR A 466 18.70 3.69 29.70
N ASP A 467 19.71 2.95 30.13
CA ASP A 467 21.09 3.41 30.28
C ASP A 467 21.72 3.84 28.95
N ASN A 468 21.23 3.30 27.84
CA ASN A 468 21.66 3.65 26.47
C ASN A 468 20.66 4.60 25.78
N GLY A 469 19.77 5.24 26.52
CA GLY A 469 18.78 6.20 26.00
C GLY A 469 17.56 5.55 25.30
N GLY A 470 17.33 4.25 25.48
CA GLY A 470 16.17 3.53 24.92
C GLY A 470 14.98 3.47 25.86
N MET A 471 13.86 2.96 25.35
CA MET A 471 12.60 2.75 26.11
C MET A 471 12.49 1.34 26.67
N THR A 472 13.44 0.47 26.42
CA THR A 472 13.40 -0.98 26.63
C THR A 472 12.39 -1.70 25.72
N PRO A 473 12.53 -3.03 25.49
CA PRO A 473 11.56 -3.77 24.69
C PRO A 473 10.13 -3.65 25.20
N LYS A 474 9.93 -3.74 26.54
CA LYS A 474 8.60 -3.59 27.15
C LYS A 474 7.98 -2.22 26.87
N GLY A 475 8.75 -1.13 27.04
CA GLY A 475 8.27 0.23 26.78
C GLY A 475 7.90 0.45 25.31
N THR A 476 8.70 -0.11 24.39
CA THR A 476 8.45 -0.05 22.95
C THR A 476 7.11 -0.70 22.57
N PHE A 477 6.82 -1.90 23.08
CA PHE A 477 5.57 -2.59 22.77
C PHE A 477 4.36 -1.96 23.46
N TRP A 478 4.51 -1.37 24.66
CA TRP A 478 3.45 -0.56 25.28
C TRP A 478 3.16 0.72 24.47
N PHE A 479 4.18 1.35 23.92
CA PHE A 479 4.01 2.49 23.00
C PHE A 479 3.22 2.08 21.75
N PHE A 480 3.57 0.96 21.11
CA PHE A 480 2.83 0.46 19.94
C PHE A 480 1.39 0.09 20.29
N ALA A 481 1.14 -0.53 21.46
CA ALA A 481 -0.20 -0.83 21.93
C ALA A 481 -1.03 0.46 22.10
N ALA A 482 -0.47 1.47 22.75
CA ALA A 482 -1.14 2.75 22.95
C ALA A 482 -1.49 3.44 21.63
N VAL A 483 -0.54 3.55 20.69
CA VAL A 483 -0.79 4.14 19.37
C VAL A 483 -1.84 3.36 18.59
N THR A 484 -1.82 2.01 18.67
CA THR A 484 -2.81 1.17 17.99
C THR A 484 -4.21 1.38 18.56
N ILE A 485 -4.36 1.49 19.87
CA ILE A 485 -5.64 1.78 20.54
C ILE A 485 -6.14 3.17 20.15
N ILE A 486 -5.26 4.19 20.21
CA ILE A 486 -5.59 5.57 19.78
C ILE A 486 -6.04 5.56 18.32
N GLY A 487 -5.34 4.81 17.45
CA GLY A 487 -5.71 4.62 16.05
C GLY A 487 -7.09 4.01 15.89
N GLY A 488 -7.43 2.99 16.67
CA GLY A 488 -8.76 2.37 16.67
C GLY A 488 -9.87 3.34 17.09
N LEU A 489 -9.65 4.09 18.14
CA LEU A 489 -10.58 5.13 18.60
C LEU A 489 -10.74 6.23 17.55
N TRP A 490 -9.65 6.69 16.96
CA TRP A 490 -9.69 7.69 15.90
C TRP A 490 -10.48 7.20 14.68
N VAL A 491 -10.27 5.95 14.23
CA VAL A 491 -11.04 5.33 13.13
C VAL A 491 -12.52 5.27 13.49
N TRP A 492 -12.84 4.88 14.72
CA TRP A 492 -14.23 4.77 15.17
C TRP A 492 -14.97 6.11 15.07
N PHE A 493 -14.34 7.20 15.52
CA PHE A 493 -14.97 8.53 15.58
C PHE A 493 -14.87 9.32 14.27
N SER A 494 -13.77 9.19 13.52
CA SER A 494 -13.47 10.12 12.42
C SER A 494 -13.67 9.52 11.03
N VAL A 495 -13.39 8.22 10.82
CA VAL A 495 -13.42 7.62 9.49
C VAL A 495 -14.84 7.18 9.13
N PRO A 496 -15.40 7.67 8.01
CA PRO A 496 -16.71 7.20 7.53
C PRO A 496 -16.62 5.84 6.83
N GLU A 497 -17.74 5.17 6.66
CA GLU A 497 -17.83 4.01 5.77
C GLU A 497 -17.92 4.49 4.31
N THR A 498 -17.02 4.00 3.45
CA THR A 498 -16.94 4.39 2.04
C THR A 498 -17.45 3.31 1.09
N ALA A 499 -17.84 2.15 1.64
CA ALA A 499 -18.29 1.02 0.85
C ALA A 499 -19.54 1.33 0.02
N ALA A 500 -19.52 0.89 -1.25
CA ALA A 500 -20.66 0.99 -2.18
C ALA A 500 -21.16 2.41 -2.49
N ARG A 501 -20.36 3.46 -2.21
CA ARG A 501 -20.70 4.85 -2.53
C ARG A 501 -20.21 5.26 -3.90
N THR A 502 -21.00 6.10 -4.60
CA THR A 502 -20.56 6.80 -5.81
C THR A 502 -19.65 7.97 -5.43
N LEU A 503 -18.92 8.53 -6.39
CA LEU A 503 -18.06 9.70 -6.13
C LEU A 503 -18.90 10.91 -5.73
N GLU A 504 -20.05 11.09 -6.35
CA GLU A 504 -20.99 12.17 -6.07
C GLU A 504 -21.57 12.06 -4.65
N SER A 505 -21.87 10.83 -4.20
CA SER A 505 -22.35 10.61 -2.84
C SER A 505 -21.23 10.81 -1.79
N MET A 506 -19.96 10.60 -2.18
CA MET A 506 -18.82 10.94 -1.33
C MET A 506 -18.69 12.46 -1.15
N ASP A 507 -18.89 13.25 -2.20
CA ASP A 507 -18.80 14.71 -2.08
C ASP A 507 -19.90 15.26 -1.14
N ARG A 508 -21.12 14.76 -1.27
CA ARG A 508 -22.23 15.08 -0.34
C ARG A 508 -21.96 14.67 1.11
N LEU A 509 -21.28 13.54 1.34
CA LEU A 509 -20.88 13.10 2.68
C LEU A 509 -19.97 14.13 3.37
N PHE A 510 -19.03 14.71 2.63
CA PHE A 510 -18.09 15.69 3.16
C PHE A 510 -18.63 17.11 3.27
N GLU A 511 -19.87 17.37 2.84
CA GLU A 511 -20.60 18.61 3.14
C GLU A 511 -21.15 18.65 4.58
N LEU A 512 -21.21 17.47 5.25
CA LEU A 512 -21.62 17.39 6.64
C LEU A 512 -20.56 18.00 7.56
N PRO A 513 -20.95 18.49 8.76
CA PRO A 513 -19.99 18.92 9.76
C PRO A 513 -19.01 17.80 10.12
N TRP A 514 -17.72 18.13 10.24
CA TRP A 514 -16.62 17.17 10.42
C TRP A 514 -16.83 16.16 11.58
N TYR A 515 -17.50 16.59 12.65
CA TYR A 515 -17.77 15.75 13.83
C TYR A 515 -18.91 14.74 13.62
N LYS A 516 -19.72 14.93 12.57
CA LYS A 516 -20.80 13.99 12.20
C LYS A 516 -20.37 12.94 11.19
N ILE A 517 -19.36 13.25 10.37
CA ILE A 517 -18.95 12.41 9.23
C ILE A 517 -18.61 10.98 9.65
N GLY A 518 -17.86 10.81 10.72
CA GLY A 518 -17.40 9.48 11.16
C GLY A 518 -18.48 8.63 11.82
N LEU A 519 -19.36 9.21 12.62
CA LEU A 519 -20.34 8.47 13.41
C LEU A 519 -21.72 8.39 12.74
N TYR A 520 -22.19 9.52 12.20
CA TYR A 520 -23.56 9.69 11.73
C TYR A 520 -23.65 9.97 10.22
N GLY A 521 -22.51 10.28 9.58
CA GLY A 521 -22.47 10.69 8.19
C GLY A 521 -23.02 9.67 7.21
N ASN A 522 -22.88 8.39 7.51
CA ASN A 522 -23.41 7.34 6.65
C ASN A 522 -24.94 7.34 6.64
N ARG A 523 -25.57 7.50 7.81
CA ARG A 523 -27.03 7.51 7.94
C ARG A 523 -27.63 8.74 7.28
N ASP A 524 -27.12 9.92 7.62
CA ASP A 524 -27.60 11.18 7.06
C ASP A 524 -27.39 11.27 5.54
N ALA A 525 -26.33 10.64 5.01
CA ALA A 525 -26.08 10.61 3.57
C ALA A 525 -26.96 9.58 2.85
N GLU A 526 -27.24 8.43 3.47
CA GLU A 526 -28.16 7.43 2.94
C GLU A 526 -29.58 8.00 2.84
N GLU A 527 -30.08 8.66 3.89
CA GLU A 527 -31.39 9.30 3.89
C GLU A 527 -31.49 10.40 2.80
N ARG A 528 -30.43 11.19 2.57
CA ARG A 528 -30.38 12.17 1.48
C ARG A 528 -30.29 11.53 0.10
N ASP A 529 -29.52 10.47 -0.05
CA ASP A 529 -29.39 9.74 -1.31
C ASP A 529 -30.71 9.04 -1.69
N GLU A 530 -31.46 8.51 -0.72
CA GLU A 530 -32.80 7.98 -0.93
C GLU A 530 -33.78 9.05 -1.40
N VAL A 531 -33.79 10.22 -0.74
CA VAL A 531 -34.67 11.34 -1.13
C VAL A 531 -34.35 11.87 -2.52
N ILE A 532 -33.04 11.91 -2.90
CA ILE A 532 -32.62 12.39 -4.23
C ILE A 532 -32.98 11.38 -5.29
N SER A 533 -32.69 10.07 -5.07
CA SER A 533 -33.05 9.00 -6.02
C SER A 533 -34.56 8.89 -6.23
N GLU A 534 -35.34 9.18 -5.21
CA GLU A 534 -36.80 9.21 -5.32
C GLU A 534 -37.31 10.42 -6.11
N LYS A 535 -36.67 11.60 -5.92
CA LYS A 535 -36.96 12.79 -6.73
C LYS A 535 -36.58 12.61 -8.19
N GLU A 536 -35.42 12.02 -8.47
CA GLU A 536 -34.97 11.71 -9.83
C GLU A 536 -35.93 10.71 -10.50
N ARG A 537 -36.36 9.68 -9.80
CA ARG A 537 -37.34 8.71 -10.30
C ARG A 537 -38.72 9.32 -10.58
N ILE A 538 -39.14 10.27 -9.73
CA ILE A 538 -40.38 11.03 -9.94
C ILE A 538 -40.24 11.93 -11.16
N ALA A 539 -39.10 12.61 -11.34
CA ALA A 539 -38.83 13.46 -12.49
C ALA A 539 -38.77 12.67 -13.81
N GLU A 540 -38.09 11.51 -13.83
CA GLU A 540 -38.05 10.61 -15.00
C GLU A 540 -39.45 10.07 -15.33
N THR A 541 -40.25 9.74 -14.31
CA THR A 541 -41.62 9.28 -14.51
C THR A 541 -42.47 10.41 -15.07
N ALA A 542 -42.31 11.66 -14.61
CA ALA A 542 -43.03 12.81 -15.12
C ALA A 542 -42.66 13.12 -16.58
N GLN A 543 -41.37 13.06 -16.94
CA GLN A 543 -40.90 13.20 -18.33
C GLN A 543 -41.45 12.10 -19.24
N HIS A 544 -41.54 10.87 -18.77
CA HIS A 544 -42.10 9.75 -19.54
C HIS A 544 -43.61 9.88 -19.75
N PHE A 545 -44.33 10.57 -18.86
CA PHE A 545 -45.75 10.90 -19.04
C PHE A 545 -45.95 12.08 -19.99
N GLU A 546 -45.03 13.07 -20.04
CA GLU A 546 -45.04 14.19 -20.98
C GLU A 546 -44.65 13.77 -22.41
N GLU A 547 -43.79 12.76 -22.58
CA GLU A 547 -43.36 12.26 -23.89
C GLU A 547 -44.32 11.24 -24.53
N LYS A 548 -45.38 10.80 -23.84
CA LYS A 548 -46.43 9.99 -24.50
C LYS A 548 -47.39 10.94 -25.21
N PRO A 549 -47.35 11.04 -26.55
CA PRO A 549 -48.35 11.82 -27.28
C PRO A 549 -49.71 11.19 -27.04
N ALA A 550 -50.73 12.03 -26.94
CA ALA A 550 -52.13 11.68 -26.88
C ALA A 550 -52.57 11.06 -28.22
N ASP A 551 -52.09 9.86 -28.51
CA ASP A 551 -52.54 9.02 -29.62
C ASP A 551 -53.56 8.00 -29.12
N SER A 552 -54.77 8.47 -28.82
CA SER A 552 -55.94 7.60 -28.82
C SER A 552 -57.24 8.43 -28.67
N ALA A 553 -57.45 9.38 -29.58
CA ALA A 553 -58.76 10.03 -29.72
C ALA A 553 -59.13 10.15 -31.21
N THR A 554 -59.18 9.02 -31.90
CA THR A 554 -59.89 8.89 -33.20
C THR A 554 -60.33 7.45 -33.39
N LEU A 555 -61.46 7.11 -32.78
CA LEU A 555 -62.35 6.02 -33.19
C LEU A 555 -63.70 6.22 -32.49
N ALA A 556 -64.53 7.05 -33.09
CA ALA A 556 -65.98 6.92 -33.02
C ALA A 556 -66.57 7.46 -34.33
#